data_20e2ab7a2bc0ddf43fad88b10bb77653
#
_entry.id   20e2ab7a2bc0ddf43fad88b10bb77653
#
_cell.length_a   1.000
_cell.length_b   1.000
_cell.length_c   1.000
_cell.angle_alpha   90.00
_cell.angle_beta   90.00
_cell.angle_gamma   90.00
#
_symmetry.space_group_name_H-M   'P 1'
#
loop_
_entity.id
_entity.type
_entity.pdbx_description
1 polymer ?
#
loop_
_entity_poly.entity_id
_entity_poly.type
_entity_poly.pdbx_seq_one_letter_code
_entity_poly.pdbx_strand_id
1 'polypeptide(L)'
;MHLDQLLRLMTDRGASDLHLKPTRPPLLRIHGKLIPIDSEALKPEEIARMVSEVLTPAQKRKLEENLAVDIGYGVHGMARFRGSVYMQRGTLASTFRRIPFQLPDFEGLDLPEVLAELCDLPMGLVLVTGPTGSGKSTTLAALIHRIAKRRSAHVITIEDPIEFLFTDDVASVSQREVGTDTPSFREALRNAVRQDPDVIMVGEMRDPETISTVITAAETGHLVFSTLHTNSSTQSIDRILDSVPSSQQKQVRVQLEQVLKAVVSMKLVERADGEGLIPALEILRATPKISDLIVKGNTAAIHEELESSVAYYRMQSMNQSLIALLVHGTITYAEAMRQSLDPEDLSLKLRKMFPDIEEQGGAANMSSPNDFSEILELQQYRKLYEEQEERHKTRLTEKESRIEELRRGLAEREEQIQELRSRASDHSQEMDKLRNEYSRMKRESQDKVDKLSERIKELNQRLMSEA
;
A
#
# COMPACT_ATOMS: atom_id res chain seq x y z
N MET A 1 -25.40 -4.38 -44.42
CA MET A 1 -24.31 -4.60 -43.44
C MET A 1 -24.94 -5.19 -42.18
N HIS A 2 -24.31 -6.21 -41.57
CA HIS A 2 -24.80 -6.82 -40.34
C HIS A 2 -24.08 -6.22 -39.13
N LEU A 3 -24.74 -6.14 -37.97
CA LEU A 3 -24.14 -5.58 -36.73
C LEU A 3 -22.85 -6.32 -36.37
N ASP A 4 -22.82 -7.65 -36.41
CA ASP A 4 -21.64 -8.45 -36.06
C ASP A 4 -20.42 -8.14 -36.92
N GLN A 5 -20.60 -7.76 -38.20
CA GLN A 5 -19.49 -7.32 -39.05
C GLN A 5 -18.88 -6.01 -38.59
N LEU A 6 -19.73 -5.07 -38.14
CA LEU A 6 -19.28 -3.79 -37.57
C LEU A 6 -18.59 -3.98 -36.23
N LEU A 7 -19.11 -4.85 -35.37
CA LEU A 7 -18.52 -5.19 -34.09
C LEU A 7 -17.17 -5.93 -34.27
N ARG A 8 -17.04 -6.76 -35.28
CA ARG A 8 -15.76 -7.39 -35.66
C ARG A 8 -14.75 -6.33 -36.08
N LEU A 9 -15.14 -5.45 -37.00
CA LEU A 9 -14.28 -4.36 -37.46
C LEU A 9 -13.86 -3.44 -36.31
N MET A 10 -14.76 -3.15 -35.34
CA MET A 10 -14.48 -2.42 -34.12
C MET A 10 -13.39 -3.13 -33.31
N THR A 11 -13.49 -4.45 -33.14
CA THR A 11 -12.53 -5.25 -32.39
C THR A 11 -11.16 -5.30 -33.08
N ASP A 12 -11.14 -5.55 -34.37
CA ASP A 12 -9.92 -5.66 -35.18
C ASP A 12 -9.13 -4.33 -35.22
N ARG A 13 -9.83 -3.19 -35.17
CA ARG A 13 -9.22 -1.84 -35.12
C ARG A 13 -8.91 -1.34 -33.73
N GLY A 14 -9.12 -2.12 -32.69
CA GLY A 14 -8.88 -1.71 -31.31
C GLY A 14 -9.77 -0.56 -30.84
N ALA A 15 -10.94 -0.36 -31.47
CA ALA A 15 -11.85 0.71 -31.11
C ALA A 15 -12.57 0.39 -29.78
N SER A 16 -12.84 1.42 -28.98
CA SER A 16 -13.57 1.30 -27.72
C SER A 16 -15.09 1.31 -27.91
N ASP A 17 -15.59 2.13 -28.85
CA ASP A 17 -17.02 2.30 -29.10
C ASP A 17 -17.34 2.32 -30.59
N LEU A 18 -18.51 1.76 -30.93
CA LEU A 18 -19.16 1.87 -32.24
C LEU A 18 -20.44 2.70 -32.11
N HIS A 19 -20.57 3.73 -32.92
CA HIS A 19 -21.75 4.57 -32.97
C HIS A 19 -22.51 4.38 -34.30
N LEU A 20 -23.78 4.04 -34.21
CA LEU A 20 -24.70 3.93 -35.33
C LEU A 20 -25.74 5.03 -35.27
N LYS A 21 -25.72 5.95 -36.22
CA LYS A 21 -26.59 7.08 -36.31
C LYS A 21 -27.09 7.27 -37.76
N PRO A 22 -28.39 7.54 -37.99
CA PRO A 22 -28.90 7.80 -39.33
C PRO A 22 -28.18 8.97 -39.99
N THR A 23 -28.11 8.90 -41.34
CA THR A 23 -27.50 9.93 -42.22
C THR A 23 -25.98 10.09 -42.05
N ARG A 24 -25.31 9.19 -41.36
CA ARG A 24 -23.85 9.11 -41.27
C ARG A 24 -23.35 7.68 -41.44
N PRO A 25 -22.14 7.49 -41.97
CA PRO A 25 -21.48 6.19 -41.88
C PRO A 25 -21.27 5.79 -40.42
N PRO A 26 -21.16 4.49 -40.08
CA PRO A 26 -20.80 4.06 -38.71
C PRO A 26 -19.51 4.73 -38.24
N LEU A 27 -19.45 5.10 -36.98
CA LEU A 27 -18.29 5.76 -36.40
C LEU A 27 -17.65 4.86 -35.37
N LEU A 28 -16.32 4.74 -35.40
CA LEU A 28 -15.52 4.06 -34.39
C LEU A 28 -14.82 5.09 -33.50
N ARG A 29 -14.79 4.86 -32.20
CA ARG A 29 -13.95 5.62 -31.27
C ARG A 29 -12.62 4.90 -31.11
N ILE A 30 -11.55 5.51 -31.61
CA ILE A 30 -10.18 5.00 -31.53
C ILE A 30 -9.31 6.06 -30.86
N HIS A 31 -8.64 5.73 -29.77
CA HIS A 31 -7.85 6.67 -28.97
C HIS A 31 -8.60 7.98 -28.65
N GLY A 32 -9.86 7.85 -28.23
CA GLY A 32 -10.73 8.97 -27.87
C GLY A 32 -11.35 9.74 -29.05
N LYS A 33 -10.89 9.54 -30.28
CA LYS A 33 -11.39 10.24 -31.49
C LYS A 33 -12.43 9.42 -32.22
N LEU A 34 -13.52 10.08 -32.69
CA LEU A 34 -14.53 9.46 -33.53
C LEU A 34 -14.08 9.50 -34.99
N ILE A 35 -13.91 8.32 -35.59
CA ILE A 35 -13.44 8.13 -36.97
C ILE A 35 -14.54 7.40 -37.77
N PRO A 36 -14.99 7.94 -38.90
CA PRO A 36 -15.97 7.26 -39.76
C PRO A 36 -15.36 6.03 -40.43
N ILE A 37 -16.17 4.98 -40.55
CA ILE A 37 -15.84 3.81 -41.39
C ILE A 37 -16.06 4.23 -42.83
N ASP A 38 -15.19 3.75 -43.73
CA ASP A 38 -15.36 3.94 -45.17
C ASP A 38 -16.54 3.10 -45.68
N SER A 39 -17.73 3.69 -45.63
CA SER A 39 -18.98 3.08 -46.04
C SER A 39 -20.02 4.15 -46.33
N GLU A 40 -21.14 3.78 -46.97
CA GLU A 40 -22.27 4.66 -47.16
C GLU A 40 -22.92 5.07 -45.83
N ALA A 41 -23.60 6.22 -45.83
CA ALA A 41 -24.37 6.70 -44.69
C ALA A 41 -25.54 5.73 -44.40
N LEU A 42 -25.71 5.38 -43.11
CA LEU A 42 -26.77 4.46 -42.67
C LEU A 42 -28.16 5.10 -42.83
N LYS A 43 -29.09 4.29 -43.34
CA LYS A 43 -30.50 4.64 -43.36
C LYS A 43 -31.18 4.25 -42.06
N PRO A 44 -32.26 4.95 -41.63
CA PRO A 44 -33.00 4.62 -40.43
C PRO A 44 -33.45 3.15 -40.35
N GLU A 45 -33.88 2.60 -41.47
CA GLU A 45 -34.39 1.22 -41.60
C GLU A 45 -33.27 0.18 -41.40
N GLU A 46 -32.04 0.51 -41.80
CA GLU A 46 -30.88 -0.37 -41.62
C GLU A 46 -30.49 -0.47 -40.13
N ILE A 47 -30.51 0.66 -39.41
CA ILE A 47 -30.26 0.66 -37.96
C ILE A 47 -31.36 -0.10 -37.22
N ALA A 48 -32.64 0.17 -37.58
CA ALA A 48 -33.78 -0.51 -36.96
C ALA A 48 -33.69 -2.03 -37.16
N ARG A 49 -33.31 -2.49 -38.34
CA ARG A 49 -33.10 -3.92 -38.62
C ARG A 49 -31.96 -4.49 -37.78
N MET A 50 -30.76 -3.90 -37.82
CA MET A 50 -29.59 -4.35 -37.05
C MET A 50 -29.89 -4.43 -35.56
N VAL A 51 -30.55 -3.42 -35.01
CA VAL A 51 -30.93 -3.38 -33.58
C VAL A 51 -32.00 -4.44 -33.29
N SER A 52 -33.01 -4.61 -34.18
CA SER A 52 -34.06 -5.59 -33.96
C SER A 52 -33.56 -7.05 -33.96
N GLU A 53 -32.47 -7.33 -34.66
CA GLU A 53 -31.85 -8.67 -34.73
C GLU A 53 -31.22 -9.07 -33.36
N VAL A 54 -30.76 -8.11 -32.56
CA VAL A 54 -30.03 -8.36 -31.30
C VAL A 54 -30.89 -8.16 -30.06
N LEU A 55 -32.03 -7.50 -30.14
CA LEU A 55 -32.92 -7.27 -29.01
C LEU A 55 -33.84 -8.48 -28.76
N THR A 56 -33.89 -8.90 -27.49
CA THR A 56 -34.90 -9.87 -27.04
C THR A 56 -36.32 -9.25 -27.05
N PRO A 57 -37.39 -10.07 -27.04
CA PRO A 57 -38.77 -9.54 -26.98
C PRO A 57 -39.02 -8.63 -25.78
N ALA A 58 -38.41 -8.88 -24.63
CA ALA A 58 -38.53 -8.04 -23.44
C ALA A 58 -37.82 -6.71 -23.63
N GLN A 59 -36.64 -6.69 -24.22
CA GLN A 59 -35.89 -5.47 -24.53
C GLN A 59 -36.58 -4.61 -25.58
N LYS A 60 -37.24 -5.22 -26.59
CA LYS A 60 -38.07 -4.50 -27.57
C LYS A 60 -39.22 -3.77 -26.89
N ARG A 61 -39.93 -4.44 -25.99
CA ARG A 61 -41.02 -3.78 -25.22
C ARG A 61 -40.47 -2.61 -24.34
N LYS A 62 -39.35 -2.79 -23.65
CA LYS A 62 -38.70 -1.71 -22.90
C LYS A 62 -38.33 -0.52 -23.79
N LEU A 63 -37.80 -0.79 -25.00
CA LEU A 63 -37.46 0.26 -25.96
C LEU A 63 -38.72 1.04 -26.42
N GLU A 64 -39.82 0.36 -26.66
CA GLU A 64 -41.10 0.97 -27.04
C GLU A 64 -41.67 1.84 -25.89
N GLU A 65 -41.58 1.37 -24.64
CA GLU A 65 -42.09 2.05 -23.45
C GLU A 65 -41.22 3.23 -23.02
N ASN A 66 -39.90 3.04 -22.99
CA ASN A 66 -38.96 3.99 -22.39
C ASN A 66 -38.14 4.79 -23.41
N LEU A 67 -38.31 4.50 -24.70
CA LEU A 67 -37.59 5.12 -25.83
C LEU A 67 -36.06 4.92 -25.76
N ALA A 68 -35.57 4.10 -24.82
CA ALA A 68 -34.19 3.70 -24.67
C ALA A 68 -34.09 2.33 -23.97
N VAL A 69 -33.05 1.57 -24.27
CA VAL A 69 -32.72 0.32 -23.59
C VAL A 69 -31.23 0.07 -23.64
N ASP A 70 -30.64 -0.31 -22.49
CA ASP A 70 -29.30 -0.85 -22.43
C ASP A 70 -29.33 -2.38 -22.53
N ILE A 71 -28.35 -2.95 -23.23
CA ILE A 71 -28.28 -4.40 -23.52
C ILE A 71 -26.83 -4.90 -23.37
N GLY A 72 -26.67 -6.13 -22.89
CA GLY A 72 -25.47 -6.91 -23.08
C GLY A 72 -25.57 -7.76 -24.35
N TYR A 73 -24.62 -7.70 -25.25
CA TYR A 73 -24.58 -8.48 -26.48
C TYR A 73 -23.25 -9.21 -26.61
N GLY A 74 -23.28 -10.53 -26.61
CA GLY A 74 -22.13 -11.40 -26.79
C GLY A 74 -22.03 -11.96 -28.18
N VAL A 75 -20.90 -11.83 -28.85
CA VAL A 75 -20.60 -12.49 -30.12
C VAL A 75 -19.59 -13.61 -29.87
N HIS A 76 -20.03 -14.84 -30.08
CA HIS A 76 -19.21 -16.02 -29.78
C HIS A 76 -17.85 -15.96 -30.48
N GLY A 77 -16.78 -16.22 -29.73
CA GLY A 77 -15.40 -16.21 -30.24
C GLY A 77 -14.84 -14.81 -30.56
N MET A 78 -15.55 -13.72 -30.21
CA MET A 78 -15.11 -12.36 -30.51
C MET A 78 -14.99 -11.46 -29.28
N ALA A 79 -16.12 -11.04 -28.74
CA ALA A 79 -16.19 -10.13 -27.56
C ALA A 79 -17.63 -10.06 -27.03
N ARG A 80 -17.76 -9.51 -25.80
CA ARG A 80 -19.04 -9.01 -25.29
C ARG A 80 -19.08 -7.50 -25.47
N PHE A 81 -20.28 -6.97 -25.74
CA PHE A 81 -20.52 -5.55 -25.97
C PHE A 81 -21.65 -5.06 -25.07
N ARG A 82 -21.49 -3.89 -24.48
CA ARG A 82 -22.58 -3.13 -23.89
C ARG A 82 -23.18 -2.24 -24.97
N GLY A 83 -24.45 -2.45 -25.30
CA GLY A 83 -25.19 -1.68 -26.27
C GLY A 83 -26.16 -0.72 -25.58
N SER A 84 -26.19 0.55 -25.98
CA SER A 84 -27.26 1.48 -25.66
C SER A 84 -28.01 1.80 -26.92
N VAL A 85 -29.31 1.48 -26.95
CA VAL A 85 -30.23 1.72 -28.06
C VAL A 85 -31.24 2.76 -27.65
N TYR A 86 -31.40 3.83 -28.41
CA TYR A 86 -32.27 4.94 -28.04
C TYR A 86 -32.90 5.67 -29.23
N MET A 87 -34.03 6.29 -28.97
CA MET A 87 -34.71 7.14 -29.96
C MET A 87 -34.06 8.52 -30.01
N GLN A 88 -33.79 9.02 -31.22
CA GLN A 88 -33.36 10.42 -31.43
C GLN A 88 -34.09 10.99 -32.66
N ARG A 89 -34.74 12.14 -32.57
CA ARG A 89 -35.41 12.82 -33.69
C ARG A 89 -36.36 11.88 -34.48
N GLY A 90 -37.08 11.00 -33.72
CA GLY A 90 -38.01 10.06 -34.30
C GLY A 90 -37.38 8.82 -35.00
N THR A 91 -36.08 8.63 -34.87
CA THR A 91 -35.35 7.47 -35.45
C THR A 91 -34.49 6.79 -34.40
N LEU A 92 -34.16 5.50 -34.61
CA LEU A 92 -33.24 4.77 -33.72
C LEU A 92 -31.80 5.16 -33.97
N ALA A 93 -31.05 5.23 -32.87
CA ALA A 93 -29.59 5.27 -32.84
C ALA A 93 -29.08 4.25 -31.83
N SER A 94 -27.82 3.84 -31.95
CA SER A 94 -27.22 2.96 -30.95
C SER A 94 -25.72 3.20 -30.81
N THR A 95 -25.22 2.89 -29.63
CA THR A 95 -23.79 2.89 -29.32
C THR A 95 -23.44 1.56 -28.68
N PHE A 96 -22.39 0.91 -29.17
CA PHE A 96 -21.87 -0.34 -28.61
C PHE A 96 -20.46 -0.10 -28.09
N ARG A 97 -20.24 -0.42 -26.81
CA ARG A 97 -18.93 -0.41 -26.17
C ARG A 97 -18.39 -1.82 -26.04
N ARG A 98 -17.14 -2.03 -26.43
CA ARG A 98 -16.48 -3.32 -26.28
C ARG A 98 -16.11 -3.55 -24.82
N ILE A 99 -16.48 -4.71 -24.29
CA ILE A 99 -16.05 -5.21 -22.99
C ILE A 99 -14.76 -6.01 -23.22
N PRO A 100 -13.64 -5.65 -22.58
CA PRO A 100 -12.39 -6.37 -22.75
C PRO A 100 -12.49 -7.80 -22.22
N PHE A 101 -11.88 -8.76 -22.93
CA PHE A 101 -11.75 -10.14 -22.45
C PHE A 101 -10.66 -10.33 -21.40
N GLN A 102 -9.65 -9.43 -21.39
CA GLN A 102 -8.59 -9.51 -20.40
C GLN A 102 -9.12 -9.01 -19.07
N LEU A 103 -9.19 -9.93 -18.12
CA LEU A 103 -9.42 -9.59 -16.73
C LEU A 103 -8.21 -8.84 -16.19
N PRO A 104 -8.42 -7.80 -15.41
CA PRO A 104 -7.32 -7.13 -14.73
C PRO A 104 -6.66 -8.12 -13.76
N ASP A 105 -5.34 -8.19 -13.81
CA ASP A 105 -4.56 -8.92 -12.82
C ASP A 105 -4.33 -8.03 -11.60
N PHE A 106 -4.39 -8.60 -10.40
CA PHE A 106 -4.27 -7.86 -9.15
C PHE A 106 -2.93 -7.11 -9.07
N GLU A 107 -1.86 -7.78 -9.46
CA GLU A 107 -0.49 -7.27 -9.43
C GLU A 107 -0.26 -6.09 -10.41
N GLY A 108 -1.02 -6.04 -11.50
CA GLY A 108 -0.92 -4.97 -12.51
C GLY A 108 -1.70 -3.70 -12.19
N LEU A 109 -2.43 -3.66 -11.07
CA LEU A 109 -3.29 -2.53 -10.68
C LEU A 109 -2.69 -1.64 -9.59
N ASP A 110 -1.47 -1.89 -9.14
CA ASP A 110 -0.82 -1.18 -8.03
C ASP A 110 -1.69 -1.15 -6.76
N LEU A 111 -2.43 -2.24 -6.48
CA LEU A 111 -3.28 -2.37 -5.31
C LEU A 111 -2.47 -2.86 -4.10
N PRO A 112 -2.67 -2.29 -2.89
CA PRO A 112 -2.03 -2.79 -1.67
C PRO A 112 -2.34 -4.27 -1.41
N GLU A 113 -1.35 -5.05 -0.97
CA GLU A 113 -1.49 -6.48 -0.71
C GLU A 113 -2.57 -6.81 0.34
N VAL A 114 -2.87 -5.87 1.23
CA VAL A 114 -3.97 -6.02 2.20
C VAL A 114 -5.34 -6.29 1.54
N LEU A 115 -5.56 -5.83 0.31
CA LEU A 115 -6.78 -6.15 -0.44
C LEU A 115 -6.80 -7.62 -0.88
N ALA A 116 -5.64 -8.21 -1.15
CA ALA A 116 -5.54 -9.63 -1.48
C ALA A 116 -5.97 -10.53 -0.31
N GLU A 117 -5.70 -10.13 0.94
CA GLU A 117 -6.16 -10.83 2.13
C GLU A 117 -7.69 -10.92 2.22
N LEU A 118 -8.42 -9.95 1.64
CA LEU A 118 -9.88 -9.96 1.61
C LEU A 118 -10.45 -11.10 0.77
N CYS A 119 -9.68 -11.59 -0.21
CA CYS A 119 -10.07 -12.74 -1.03
C CYS A 119 -10.06 -14.07 -0.27
N ASP A 120 -9.31 -14.15 0.82
CA ASP A 120 -9.13 -15.37 1.62
C ASP A 120 -10.12 -15.45 2.81
N LEU A 121 -10.94 -14.42 3.00
CA LEU A 121 -11.96 -14.41 4.04
C LEU A 121 -12.98 -15.53 3.81
N PRO A 122 -13.41 -16.22 4.88
CA PRO A 122 -14.42 -17.29 4.76
C PRO A 122 -15.82 -16.73 4.52
N MET A 123 -16.15 -15.58 5.12
CA MET A 123 -17.48 -14.96 5.05
C MET A 123 -17.41 -13.48 5.47
N GLY A 124 -18.46 -12.74 5.14
CA GLY A 124 -18.65 -11.35 5.54
C GLY A 124 -18.87 -10.43 4.37
N LEU A 125 -18.93 -9.12 4.65
CA LEU A 125 -19.19 -8.08 3.66
C LEU A 125 -17.94 -7.23 3.40
N VAL A 126 -17.54 -7.13 2.14
CA VAL A 126 -16.49 -6.24 1.66
C VAL A 126 -17.12 -5.23 0.72
N LEU A 127 -16.92 -3.94 0.98
CA LEU A 127 -17.43 -2.85 0.16
C LEU A 127 -16.30 -2.18 -0.62
N VAL A 128 -16.50 -2.00 -1.93
CA VAL A 128 -15.63 -1.18 -2.76
C VAL A 128 -16.41 0.05 -3.21
N THR A 129 -15.98 1.24 -2.78
CA THR A 129 -16.77 2.46 -2.92
C THR A 129 -16.01 3.57 -3.64
N GLY A 130 -16.73 4.57 -4.14
CA GLY A 130 -16.15 5.69 -4.87
C GLY A 130 -17.10 6.21 -5.96
N PRO A 131 -16.82 7.37 -6.56
CA PRO A 131 -17.62 7.92 -7.65
C PRO A 131 -17.59 7.04 -8.89
N THR A 132 -18.44 7.35 -9.87
CA THR A 132 -18.37 6.70 -11.18
C THR A 132 -17.02 6.94 -11.84
N GLY A 133 -16.41 5.90 -12.40
CA GLY A 133 -15.10 5.98 -13.03
C GLY A 133 -13.90 5.91 -12.07
N SER A 134 -14.12 5.62 -10.77
CA SER A 134 -13.02 5.51 -9.78
C SER A 134 -12.29 4.16 -9.80
N GLY A 135 -12.67 3.21 -10.67
CA GLY A 135 -12.02 1.91 -10.78
C GLY A 135 -12.67 0.77 -10.01
N LYS A 136 -13.84 0.98 -9.37
CA LYS A 136 -14.54 -0.05 -8.54
C LYS A 136 -14.70 -1.39 -9.24
N SER A 137 -15.30 -1.38 -10.44
CA SER A 137 -15.56 -2.61 -11.21
C SER A 137 -14.26 -3.32 -11.59
N THR A 138 -13.23 -2.56 -11.94
CA THR A 138 -11.90 -3.12 -12.26
C THR A 138 -11.26 -3.76 -11.03
N THR A 139 -11.33 -3.11 -9.87
CA THR A 139 -10.82 -3.66 -8.61
C THR A 139 -11.60 -4.90 -8.18
N LEU A 140 -12.93 -4.86 -8.23
CA LEU A 140 -13.76 -6.05 -7.95
C LEU A 140 -13.44 -7.20 -8.91
N ALA A 141 -13.30 -6.90 -10.20
CA ALA A 141 -12.93 -7.91 -11.19
C ALA A 141 -11.58 -8.55 -10.87
N ALA A 142 -10.58 -7.77 -10.45
CA ALA A 142 -9.27 -8.29 -10.04
C ALA A 142 -9.36 -9.18 -8.78
N LEU A 143 -10.17 -8.78 -7.78
CA LEU A 143 -10.39 -9.57 -6.58
C LEU A 143 -11.11 -10.90 -6.90
N ILE A 144 -12.18 -10.87 -7.68
CA ILE A 144 -12.91 -12.07 -8.10
C ILE A 144 -12.03 -12.97 -8.97
N HIS A 145 -11.25 -12.40 -9.88
CA HIS A 145 -10.30 -13.16 -10.71
C HIS A 145 -9.23 -13.86 -9.83
N ARG A 146 -8.70 -13.17 -8.80
CA ARG A 146 -7.77 -13.76 -7.83
C ARG A 146 -8.43 -14.93 -7.08
N ILE A 147 -9.69 -14.77 -6.64
CA ILE A 147 -10.46 -15.86 -6.01
C ILE A 147 -10.62 -17.01 -6.99
N ALA A 148 -11.04 -16.74 -8.23
CA ALA A 148 -11.26 -17.76 -9.24
C ALA A 148 -10.01 -18.60 -9.55
N LYS A 149 -8.82 -17.99 -9.48
CA LYS A 149 -7.53 -18.67 -9.69
C LYS A 149 -7.03 -19.47 -8.49
N ARG A 150 -7.47 -19.17 -7.25
CA ARG A 150 -6.82 -19.68 -6.03
C ARG A 150 -7.72 -20.53 -5.13
N ARG A 151 -9.05 -20.32 -5.18
CA ARG A 151 -9.99 -20.98 -4.28
C ARG A 151 -10.88 -21.96 -5.03
N SER A 152 -11.00 -23.18 -4.52
CA SER A 152 -12.06 -24.08 -4.95
C SER A 152 -13.39 -23.61 -4.36
N ALA A 153 -14.12 -22.81 -5.12
CA ALA A 153 -15.31 -22.09 -4.65
C ALA A 153 -16.33 -21.92 -5.79
N HIS A 154 -17.61 -21.78 -5.45
CA HIS A 154 -18.63 -21.31 -6.37
C HIS A 154 -18.83 -19.81 -6.19
N VAL A 155 -18.52 -19.03 -7.23
CA VAL A 155 -18.67 -17.58 -7.24
C VAL A 155 -19.90 -17.22 -8.08
N ILE A 156 -20.82 -16.43 -7.52
CA ILE A 156 -21.96 -15.88 -8.25
C ILE A 156 -21.79 -14.37 -8.36
N THR A 157 -21.83 -13.81 -9.57
CA THR A 157 -21.88 -12.37 -9.79
C THR A 157 -23.28 -11.95 -10.27
N ILE A 158 -23.73 -10.78 -9.80
CA ILE A 158 -25.00 -10.15 -10.21
C ILE A 158 -24.65 -8.71 -10.62
N GLU A 159 -24.84 -8.41 -11.91
CA GLU A 159 -24.32 -7.18 -12.54
C GLU A 159 -25.37 -6.48 -13.41
N ASP A 160 -25.24 -5.17 -13.63
CA ASP A 160 -26.13 -4.36 -14.47
C ASP A 160 -25.35 -3.27 -15.24
N PRO A 161 -24.83 -3.60 -16.44
CA PRO A 161 -24.63 -4.93 -17.02
C PRO A 161 -23.31 -5.58 -16.61
N ILE A 162 -22.99 -6.79 -17.10
CA ILE A 162 -21.69 -7.44 -16.95
C ILE A 162 -20.60 -6.59 -17.63
N GLU A 163 -19.56 -6.21 -16.85
CA GLU A 163 -18.42 -5.40 -17.32
C GLU A 163 -17.17 -6.21 -17.66
N PHE A 164 -17.00 -7.39 -17.05
CA PHE A 164 -15.88 -8.30 -17.30
C PHE A 164 -16.40 -9.73 -17.40
N LEU A 165 -15.78 -10.52 -18.28
CA LEU A 165 -16.13 -11.95 -18.41
C LEU A 165 -15.13 -12.80 -17.62
N PHE A 166 -15.63 -13.53 -16.66
CA PHE A 166 -14.85 -14.53 -15.93
C PHE A 166 -14.89 -15.87 -16.65
N THR A 167 -13.81 -16.61 -16.56
CA THR A 167 -13.71 -18.00 -16.98
C THR A 167 -13.56 -18.89 -15.76
N ASP A 168 -14.17 -20.06 -15.80
CA ASP A 168 -13.95 -21.09 -14.78
C ASP A 168 -12.47 -21.49 -14.77
N ASP A 169 -11.89 -21.58 -13.56
CA ASP A 169 -10.52 -22.03 -13.33
C ASP A 169 -10.55 -22.98 -12.11
N VAL A 170 -9.94 -22.62 -10.97
CA VAL A 170 -10.08 -23.35 -9.72
C VAL A 170 -11.48 -23.16 -9.14
N ALA A 171 -12.05 -21.97 -9.25
CA ALA A 171 -13.45 -21.72 -8.92
C ALA A 171 -14.36 -21.86 -10.16
N SER A 172 -15.63 -22.20 -9.90
CA SER A 172 -16.70 -22.06 -10.90
C SER A 172 -17.36 -20.69 -10.75
N VAL A 173 -17.51 -19.93 -11.83
CA VAL A 173 -18.05 -18.57 -11.82
C VAL A 173 -19.35 -18.48 -12.62
N SER A 174 -20.45 -18.16 -11.94
CA SER A 174 -21.76 -17.96 -12.54
C SER A 174 -22.10 -16.48 -12.58
N GLN A 175 -22.13 -15.88 -13.78
CA GLN A 175 -22.45 -14.46 -13.95
C GLN A 175 -23.92 -14.28 -14.38
N ARG A 176 -24.61 -13.36 -13.73
CA ARG A 176 -26.01 -13.05 -13.99
C ARG A 176 -26.24 -11.57 -14.25
N GLU A 177 -26.76 -11.22 -15.41
CA GLU A 177 -27.04 -9.86 -15.84
C GLU A 177 -28.50 -9.48 -15.53
N VAL A 178 -28.69 -8.35 -14.83
CA VAL A 178 -30.02 -7.80 -14.56
C VAL A 178 -30.67 -7.37 -15.87
N GLY A 179 -31.93 -7.74 -16.03
CA GLY A 179 -32.69 -7.47 -17.27
C GLY A 179 -32.54 -8.51 -18.36
N THR A 180 -31.55 -9.40 -18.26
CA THR A 180 -31.30 -10.52 -19.19
C THR A 180 -31.50 -11.87 -18.49
N ASP A 181 -30.77 -12.12 -17.39
CA ASP A 181 -30.76 -13.40 -16.69
C ASP A 181 -31.61 -13.36 -15.40
N THR A 182 -31.91 -12.17 -14.93
CA THR A 182 -32.70 -11.92 -13.72
C THR A 182 -33.45 -10.60 -13.82
N PRO A 183 -34.64 -10.45 -13.22
CA PRO A 183 -35.39 -9.20 -13.30
C PRO A 183 -34.82 -8.05 -12.45
N SER A 184 -34.10 -8.33 -11.36
CA SER A 184 -33.54 -7.32 -10.46
C SER A 184 -32.40 -7.88 -9.63
N PHE A 185 -31.58 -7.00 -9.02
CA PHE A 185 -30.55 -7.37 -8.03
C PHE A 185 -31.15 -8.17 -6.88
N ARG A 186 -32.27 -7.71 -6.33
CA ARG A 186 -32.97 -8.34 -5.21
C ARG A 186 -33.36 -9.80 -5.53
N GLU A 187 -34.05 -10.03 -6.66
CA GLU A 187 -34.50 -11.37 -7.03
C GLU A 187 -33.31 -12.29 -7.35
N ALA A 188 -32.29 -11.76 -8.03
CA ALA A 188 -31.06 -12.50 -8.28
C ALA A 188 -30.41 -12.97 -6.98
N LEU A 189 -30.24 -12.07 -6.00
CA LEU A 189 -29.55 -12.35 -4.76
C LEU A 189 -30.36 -13.33 -3.88
N ARG A 190 -31.69 -13.17 -3.80
CA ARG A 190 -32.58 -14.14 -3.12
C ARG A 190 -32.46 -15.55 -3.68
N ASN A 191 -32.24 -15.67 -4.97
CA ASN A 191 -32.03 -16.95 -5.63
C ASN A 191 -30.60 -17.47 -5.47
N ALA A 192 -29.60 -16.56 -5.54
CA ALA A 192 -28.18 -16.89 -5.46
C ALA A 192 -27.84 -17.64 -4.15
N VAL A 193 -28.34 -17.18 -3.01
CA VAL A 193 -28.07 -17.83 -1.69
C VAL A 193 -28.60 -19.28 -1.58
N ARG A 194 -29.38 -19.75 -2.59
CA ARG A 194 -29.87 -21.14 -2.69
C ARG A 194 -29.16 -21.96 -3.76
N GLN A 195 -28.15 -21.38 -4.38
CA GLN A 195 -27.38 -21.99 -5.48
C GLN A 195 -26.00 -22.44 -4.99
N ASP A 196 -25.84 -22.65 -3.70
CA ASP A 196 -24.61 -23.10 -3.03
C ASP A 196 -23.38 -22.23 -3.36
N PRO A 197 -23.47 -20.91 -3.20
CA PRO A 197 -22.32 -20.03 -3.43
C PRO A 197 -21.44 -19.92 -2.20
N ASP A 198 -20.12 -19.87 -2.40
CA ASP A 198 -19.16 -19.46 -1.37
C ASP A 198 -18.93 -17.95 -1.39
N VAL A 199 -18.94 -17.39 -2.62
CA VAL A 199 -18.69 -15.96 -2.85
C VAL A 199 -19.80 -15.36 -3.73
N ILE A 200 -20.32 -14.22 -3.32
CA ILE A 200 -21.32 -13.47 -4.08
C ILE A 200 -20.78 -12.07 -4.37
N MET A 201 -20.79 -11.66 -5.64
CA MET A 201 -20.51 -10.28 -6.02
C MET A 201 -21.81 -9.61 -6.49
N VAL A 202 -22.18 -8.52 -5.82
CA VAL A 202 -23.34 -7.69 -6.17
C VAL A 202 -22.82 -6.37 -6.72
N GLY A 203 -23.04 -6.12 -8.00
CA GLY A 203 -22.47 -4.97 -8.72
C GLY A 203 -22.69 -3.65 -7.99
N GLU A 204 -23.88 -3.41 -7.45
CA GLU A 204 -24.17 -2.24 -6.63
C GLU A 204 -25.40 -2.42 -5.71
N MET A 205 -25.40 -1.67 -4.61
CA MET A 205 -26.52 -1.59 -3.65
C MET A 205 -27.17 -0.20 -3.75
N ARG A 206 -28.26 -0.09 -4.54
CA ARG A 206 -28.96 1.19 -4.73
C ARG A 206 -30.14 1.38 -3.80
N ASP A 207 -30.80 0.30 -3.42
CA ASP A 207 -32.07 0.31 -2.68
C ASP A 207 -31.97 -0.41 -1.33
N PRO A 208 -32.84 -0.05 -0.36
CA PRO A 208 -32.82 -0.63 0.98
C PRO A 208 -33.01 -2.15 1.01
N GLU A 209 -33.77 -2.69 0.07
CA GLU A 209 -34.07 -4.13 0.04
C GLU A 209 -32.86 -4.94 -0.42
N THR A 210 -32.14 -4.45 -1.43
CA THR A 210 -30.86 -5.04 -1.88
C THR A 210 -29.82 -4.98 -0.74
N ILE A 211 -29.69 -3.84 -0.03
CA ILE A 211 -28.80 -3.68 1.13
C ILE A 211 -29.12 -4.70 2.21
N SER A 212 -30.39 -4.82 2.61
CA SER A 212 -30.82 -5.80 3.62
C SER A 212 -30.53 -7.24 3.20
N THR A 213 -30.72 -7.57 1.92
CA THR A 213 -30.48 -8.92 1.41
C THR A 213 -28.97 -9.24 1.35
N VAL A 214 -28.12 -8.26 1.01
CA VAL A 214 -26.66 -8.38 1.03
C VAL A 214 -26.17 -8.65 2.45
N ILE A 215 -26.63 -7.89 3.44
CA ILE A 215 -26.29 -8.08 4.85
C ILE A 215 -26.69 -9.50 5.29
N THR A 216 -27.92 -9.93 4.96
CA THR A 216 -28.39 -11.27 5.31
C THR A 216 -27.56 -12.38 4.64
N ALA A 217 -27.16 -12.22 3.38
CA ALA A 217 -26.29 -13.17 2.70
C ALA A 217 -24.93 -13.28 3.40
N ALA A 218 -24.36 -12.16 3.83
CA ALA A 218 -23.11 -12.15 4.60
C ALA A 218 -23.25 -12.78 6.00
N GLU A 219 -24.41 -12.60 6.67
CA GLU A 219 -24.71 -13.24 7.97
C GLU A 219 -24.86 -14.77 7.85
N THR A 220 -25.35 -15.24 6.71
CA THR A 220 -25.60 -16.68 6.49
C THR A 220 -24.41 -17.46 5.96
N GLY A 221 -23.21 -16.87 6.02
CA GLY A 221 -21.96 -17.62 5.80
C GLY A 221 -21.29 -17.37 4.44
N HIS A 222 -21.76 -16.41 3.66
CA HIS A 222 -21.17 -16.10 2.34
C HIS A 222 -20.17 -14.94 2.43
N LEU A 223 -19.13 -14.99 1.61
CA LEU A 223 -18.28 -13.81 1.36
C LEU A 223 -18.94 -12.95 0.29
N VAL A 224 -19.37 -11.74 0.67
CA VAL A 224 -20.09 -10.85 -0.23
C VAL A 224 -19.26 -9.62 -0.57
N PHE A 225 -19.05 -9.38 -1.85
CA PHE A 225 -18.48 -8.15 -2.38
C PHE A 225 -19.57 -7.27 -2.98
N SER A 226 -19.56 -5.97 -2.69
CA SER A 226 -20.51 -5.06 -3.30
C SER A 226 -19.97 -3.64 -3.43
N THR A 227 -20.72 -2.75 -4.13
CA THR A 227 -20.31 -1.35 -4.30
C THR A 227 -21.35 -0.36 -3.77
N LEU A 228 -20.82 0.82 -3.39
CA LEU A 228 -21.58 2.04 -3.14
C LEU A 228 -20.93 3.23 -3.85
N HIS A 229 -21.73 4.28 -4.10
CA HIS A 229 -21.25 5.54 -4.68
C HIS A 229 -20.95 6.59 -3.60
N THR A 230 -20.15 6.23 -2.61
CA THR A 230 -19.73 7.07 -1.49
C THR A 230 -18.22 7.35 -1.59
N ASN A 231 -17.76 8.48 -1.04
CA ASN A 231 -16.38 8.95 -1.19
C ASN A 231 -15.46 8.54 -0.03
N SER A 232 -16.02 7.99 1.07
CA SER A 232 -15.27 7.54 2.23
C SER A 232 -15.93 6.34 2.91
N SER A 233 -15.20 5.67 3.76
CA SER A 233 -15.68 4.52 4.53
C SER A 233 -16.77 4.92 5.52
N THR A 234 -16.62 6.07 6.17
CA THR A 234 -17.63 6.60 7.09
C THR A 234 -18.93 6.92 6.38
N GLN A 235 -18.86 7.61 5.23
CA GLN A 235 -20.05 7.87 4.39
C GLN A 235 -20.73 6.59 3.93
N SER A 236 -19.96 5.52 3.70
CA SER A 236 -20.50 4.22 3.28
C SER A 236 -21.34 3.59 4.39
N ILE A 237 -20.85 3.63 5.62
CA ILE A 237 -21.57 3.15 6.79
C ILE A 237 -22.85 3.99 7.00
N ASP A 238 -22.73 5.32 6.99
CA ASP A 238 -23.89 6.22 7.14
C ASP A 238 -24.92 5.98 6.02
N ARG A 239 -24.49 5.80 4.78
CA ARG A 239 -25.38 5.52 3.63
C ARG A 239 -26.20 4.24 3.82
N ILE A 240 -25.59 3.18 4.37
CA ILE A 240 -26.30 1.94 4.69
C ILE A 240 -27.33 2.20 5.80
N LEU A 241 -26.95 2.90 6.85
CA LEU A 241 -27.83 3.21 7.97
C LEU A 241 -29.01 4.11 7.56
N ASP A 242 -28.74 5.10 6.71
CA ASP A 242 -29.77 6.03 6.22
C ASP A 242 -30.71 5.38 5.20
N SER A 243 -30.37 4.23 4.64
CA SER A 243 -31.24 3.48 3.73
C SER A 243 -32.47 2.87 4.44
N VAL A 244 -32.40 2.73 5.76
CA VAL A 244 -33.48 2.10 6.55
C VAL A 244 -34.16 3.12 7.48
N PRO A 245 -35.45 2.89 7.86
CA PRO A 245 -36.10 3.73 8.84
C PRO A 245 -35.33 3.82 10.16
N SER A 246 -35.42 4.97 10.85
CA SER A 246 -34.69 5.21 12.12
C SER A 246 -34.96 4.15 13.19
N SER A 247 -36.17 3.57 13.21
CA SER A 247 -36.51 2.46 14.12
C SER A 247 -35.71 1.16 13.88
N GLN A 248 -35.21 0.96 12.68
CA GLN A 248 -34.45 -0.22 12.28
C GLN A 248 -32.93 0.01 12.31
N GLN A 249 -32.47 1.26 12.34
CA GLN A 249 -31.03 1.58 12.28
C GLN A 249 -30.19 0.88 13.36
N LYS A 250 -30.74 0.77 14.60
CA LYS A 250 -30.05 0.07 15.69
C LYS A 250 -29.81 -1.41 15.36
N GLN A 251 -30.79 -2.08 14.76
CA GLN A 251 -30.65 -3.46 14.33
C GLN A 251 -29.61 -3.60 13.21
N VAL A 252 -29.68 -2.71 12.20
CA VAL A 252 -28.74 -2.75 11.07
C VAL A 252 -27.31 -2.45 11.52
N ARG A 253 -27.09 -1.59 12.54
CA ARG A 253 -25.75 -1.39 13.13
C ARG A 253 -25.19 -2.69 13.71
N VAL A 254 -25.99 -3.43 14.48
CA VAL A 254 -25.56 -4.72 15.07
C VAL A 254 -25.27 -5.75 13.97
N GLN A 255 -26.12 -5.84 12.95
CA GLN A 255 -25.88 -6.72 11.82
C GLN A 255 -24.60 -6.33 11.05
N LEU A 256 -24.42 -5.05 10.77
CA LEU A 256 -23.24 -4.54 10.04
C LEU A 256 -21.95 -4.78 10.84
N GLU A 257 -21.98 -4.62 12.17
CA GLU A 257 -20.87 -4.95 13.06
C GLU A 257 -20.40 -6.41 12.89
N GLN A 258 -21.34 -7.33 12.78
CA GLN A 258 -21.03 -8.77 12.65
C GLN A 258 -20.46 -9.13 11.27
N VAL A 259 -20.99 -8.53 10.21
CA VAL A 259 -20.69 -8.95 8.84
C VAL A 259 -19.63 -8.10 8.15
N LEU A 260 -19.50 -6.81 8.46
CA LEU A 260 -18.56 -5.92 7.77
C LEU A 260 -17.12 -6.39 8.03
N LYS A 261 -16.34 -6.56 6.97
CA LYS A 261 -14.92 -6.93 7.03
C LYS A 261 -14.02 -5.78 6.59
N ALA A 262 -14.39 -5.10 5.51
CA ALA A 262 -13.65 -3.96 5.01
C ALA A 262 -14.53 -3.01 4.19
N VAL A 263 -14.13 -1.73 4.15
CA VAL A 263 -14.59 -0.74 3.18
C VAL A 263 -13.36 -0.17 2.49
N VAL A 264 -13.33 -0.29 1.16
CA VAL A 264 -12.26 0.23 0.30
C VAL A 264 -12.85 1.37 -0.52
N SER A 265 -12.55 2.61 -0.13
CA SER A 265 -12.99 3.79 -0.89
C SER A 265 -11.88 4.24 -1.82
N MET A 266 -12.20 4.49 -3.10
CA MET A 266 -11.17 4.69 -4.10
C MET A 266 -11.44 5.84 -5.06
N LYS A 267 -10.33 6.44 -5.53
CA LYS A 267 -10.26 7.42 -6.61
C LYS A 267 -9.16 7.03 -7.57
N LEU A 268 -9.29 7.41 -8.83
CA LEU A 268 -8.20 7.35 -9.80
C LEU A 268 -7.54 8.73 -9.90
N VAL A 269 -6.23 8.78 -9.77
CA VAL A 269 -5.42 10.01 -9.79
C VAL A 269 -4.42 9.96 -10.94
N GLU A 270 -4.05 11.12 -11.50
CA GLU A 270 -3.13 11.22 -12.63
C GLU A 270 -1.70 10.91 -12.22
N ARG A 271 -1.03 10.07 -12.99
CA ARG A 271 0.38 9.74 -12.76
C ARG A 271 1.29 10.92 -13.10
N ALA A 272 2.40 11.05 -12.39
CA ALA A 272 3.37 12.13 -12.59
C ALA A 272 4.05 12.10 -13.98
N ASP A 273 4.18 10.91 -14.58
CA ASP A 273 4.68 10.72 -15.95
C ASP A 273 3.67 11.10 -17.04
N GLY A 274 2.41 11.37 -16.67
CA GLY A 274 1.31 11.67 -17.60
C GLY A 274 0.77 10.43 -18.34
N GLU A 275 1.24 9.23 -18.01
CA GLU A 275 0.85 7.98 -18.66
C GLU A 275 -0.17 7.20 -17.82
N GLY A 276 -1.43 7.63 -17.87
CA GLY A 276 -2.54 6.90 -17.27
C GLY A 276 -2.89 7.34 -15.85
N LEU A 277 -3.58 6.46 -15.12
CA LEU A 277 -4.12 6.71 -13.80
C LEU A 277 -3.63 5.64 -12.83
N ILE A 278 -3.55 6.00 -11.55
CA ILE A 278 -3.26 5.10 -10.45
C ILE A 278 -4.35 5.20 -9.38
N PRO A 279 -4.77 4.12 -8.72
CA PRO A 279 -5.75 4.21 -7.65
C PRO A 279 -5.15 4.84 -6.39
N ALA A 280 -5.86 5.79 -5.78
CA ALA A 280 -5.67 6.21 -4.40
C ALA A 280 -6.79 5.58 -3.55
N LEU A 281 -6.44 4.98 -2.40
CA LEU A 281 -7.32 4.10 -1.65
C LEU A 281 -7.39 4.49 -0.18
N GLU A 282 -8.61 4.67 0.32
CA GLU A 282 -8.89 4.62 1.76
C GLU A 282 -9.31 3.20 2.10
N ILE A 283 -8.67 2.59 3.11
CA ILE A 283 -8.90 1.19 3.50
C ILE A 283 -9.28 1.15 4.97
N LEU A 284 -10.53 0.82 5.25
CA LEU A 284 -11.06 0.55 6.57
C LEU A 284 -11.20 -0.97 6.75
N ARG A 285 -10.67 -1.52 7.84
CA ARG A 285 -10.90 -2.91 8.28
C ARG A 285 -11.76 -2.93 9.55
N ALA A 286 -12.70 -3.84 9.63
CA ALA A 286 -13.57 -3.99 10.79
C ALA A 286 -12.79 -4.62 11.96
N THR A 287 -12.05 -3.81 12.70
CA THR A 287 -11.43 -4.18 13.97
C THR A 287 -12.46 -4.16 15.09
N PRO A 288 -12.21 -4.80 16.25
CA PRO A 288 -13.13 -4.75 17.38
C PRO A 288 -13.50 -3.32 17.81
N LYS A 289 -12.56 -2.38 17.68
CA LYS A 289 -12.82 -0.97 18.00
C LYS A 289 -13.68 -0.28 16.96
N ILE A 290 -13.47 -0.53 15.67
CA ILE A 290 -14.33 -0.05 14.58
C ILE A 290 -15.73 -0.62 14.73
N SER A 291 -15.87 -1.91 15.00
CA SER A 291 -17.13 -2.60 15.27
C SER A 291 -17.91 -1.95 16.42
N ASP A 292 -17.26 -1.68 17.54
CA ASP A 292 -17.85 -0.98 18.70
C ASP A 292 -18.32 0.44 18.33
N LEU A 293 -17.53 1.18 17.54
CA LEU A 293 -17.91 2.52 17.07
C LEU A 293 -19.15 2.50 16.16
N ILE A 294 -19.27 1.50 15.28
CA ILE A 294 -20.44 1.30 14.42
C ILE A 294 -21.69 1.07 15.28
N VAL A 295 -21.64 0.16 16.27
CA VAL A 295 -22.75 -0.14 17.16
C VAL A 295 -23.19 1.11 17.94
N LYS A 296 -22.23 1.88 18.45
CA LYS A 296 -22.48 3.14 19.19
C LYS A 296 -22.99 4.27 18.30
N GLY A 297 -22.86 4.14 16.98
CA GLY A 297 -23.22 5.18 16.01
C GLY A 297 -22.29 6.39 16.05
N ASN A 298 -21.04 6.21 16.47
CA ASN A 298 -20.02 7.26 16.49
C ASN A 298 -19.12 7.15 15.25
N THR A 299 -19.68 7.47 14.08
CA THR A 299 -18.99 7.39 12.79
C THR A 299 -17.85 8.40 12.67
N ALA A 300 -17.91 9.54 13.38
CA ALA A 300 -16.83 10.53 13.40
C ALA A 300 -15.53 9.97 13.99
N ALA A 301 -15.59 9.16 15.05
CA ALA A 301 -14.42 8.55 15.66
C ALA A 301 -13.81 7.41 14.81
N ILE A 302 -14.54 6.90 13.81
CA ILE A 302 -14.05 5.87 12.89
C ILE A 302 -12.88 6.40 12.07
N HIS A 303 -12.94 7.65 11.63
CA HIS A 303 -11.86 8.25 10.84
C HIS A 303 -10.54 8.38 11.63
N GLU A 304 -10.61 8.81 12.89
CA GLU A 304 -9.45 8.90 13.79
C GLU A 304 -8.83 7.51 14.05
N GLU A 305 -9.69 6.50 14.26
CA GLU A 305 -9.23 5.13 14.46
C GLU A 305 -8.57 4.55 13.20
N LEU A 306 -9.14 4.82 12.03
CA LEU A 306 -8.60 4.41 10.74
C LEU A 306 -7.18 4.95 10.55
N GLU A 307 -6.96 6.24 10.80
CA GLU A 307 -5.65 6.89 10.66
C GLU A 307 -4.60 6.41 11.67
N SER A 308 -5.02 6.05 12.88
CA SER A 308 -4.11 5.58 13.93
C SER A 308 -3.72 4.10 13.83
N SER A 309 -4.49 3.33 13.08
CA SER A 309 -4.36 1.85 13.01
C SER A 309 -3.60 1.34 11.77
N VAL A 310 -2.73 2.16 11.19
CA VAL A 310 -1.96 1.85 9.97
C VAL A 310 -1.00 0.68 10.19
N ALA A 311 -0.16 0.76 11.21
CA ALA A 311 0.97 -0.16 11.39
C ALA A 311 0.55 -1.62 11.61
N TYR A 312 -0.53 -1.85 12.35
CA TYR A 312 -0.96 -3.20 12.71
C TYR A 312 -2.03 -3.78 11.77
N TYR A 313 -3.03 -2.95 11.41
CA TYR A 313 -4.17 -3.39 10.61
C TYR A 313 -4.06 -3.03 9.13
N ARG A 314 -3.00 -2.32 8.74
CA ARG A 314 -2.78 -1.81 7.37
C ARG A 314 -3.98 -1.02 6.85
N MET A 315 -4.64 -0.29 7.77
CA MET A 315 -5.66 0.69 7.41
C MET A 315 -4.97 1.97 6.94
N GLN A 316 -5.60 2.70 6.04
CA GLN A 316 -5.09 4.00 5.62
C GLN A 316 -6.23 4.92 5.20
N SER A 317 -6.10 6.23 5.50
CA SER A 317 -6.99 7.26 4.99
C SER A 317 -6.64 7.63 3.55
N MET A 318 -7.55 8.33 2.87
CA MET A 318 -7.29 8.83 1.51
C MET A 318 -6.04 9.74 1.48
N ASN A 319 -5.86 10.62 2.47
CA ASN A 319 -4.68 11.48 2.57
C ASN A 319 -3.39 10.68 2.77
N GLN A 320 -3.42 9.61 3.57
CA GLN A 320 -2.27 8.71 3.76
C GLN A 320 -1.89 7.98 2.46
N SER A 321 -2.87 7.52 1.68
CA SER A 321 -2.64 6.95 0.35
C SER A 321 -2.02 7.97 -0.61
N LEU A 322 -2.53 9.21 -0.64
CA LEU A 322 -1.97 10.27 -1.47
C LEU A 322 -0.53 10.63 -1.06
N ILE A 323 -0.21 10.60 0.24
CA ILE A 323 1.15 10.78 0.75
C ILE A 323 2.05 9.64 0.25
N ALA A 324 1.59 8.38 0.32
CA ALA A 324 2.36 7.24 -0.16
C ALA A 324 2.70 7.38 -1.66
N LEU A 325 1.71 7.68 -2.49
CA LEU A 325 1.89 7.89 -3.92
C LEU A 325 2.82 9.06 -4.24
N LEU A 326 2.74 10.16 -3.47
CA LEU A 326 3.60 11.32 -3.63
C LEU A 326 5.05 11.02 -3.23
N VAL A 327 5.26 10.38 -2.08
CA VAL A 327 6.60 10.01 -1.58
C VAL A 327 7.26 9.00 -2.51
N HIS A 328 6.49 8.12 -3.12
CA HIS A 328 6.97 7.20 -4.16
C HIS A 328 7.29 7.91 -5.50
N GLY A 329 6.85 9.16 -5.68
CA GLY A 329 7.02 9.89 -6.94
C GLY A 329 6.03 9.49 -8.03
N THR A 330 5.01 8.74 -7.70
CA THR A 330 4.00 8.26 -8.68
C THR A 330 3.02 9.36 -9.08
N ILE A 331 2.73 10.30 -8.19
CA ILE A 331 1.90 11.47 -8.44
C ILE A 331 2.63 12.75 -8.09
N THR A 332 2.18 13.89 -8.65
CA THR A 332 2.72 15.20 -8.31
C THR A 332 2.09 15.77 -7.04
N TYR A 333 2.79 16.72 -6.38
CA TYR A 333 2.23 17.45 -5.23
C TYR A 333 0.91 18.16 -5.58
N ALA A 334 0.85 18.80 -6.77
CA ALA A 334 -0.36 19.48 -7.23
C ALA A 334 -1.53 18.51 -7.38
N GLU A 335 -1.29 17.31 -7.88
CA GLU A 335 -2.32 16.26 -8.01
C GLU A 335 -2.76 15.75 -6.64
N ALA A 336 -1.84 15.49 -5.71
CA ALA A 336 -2.19 15.08 -4.35
C ALA A 336 -3.09 16.11 -3.66
N MET A 337 -2.76 17.40 -3.74
CA MET A 337 -3.55 18.49 -3.17
C MET A 337 -4.93 18.62 -3.83
N ARG A 338 -5.02 18.43 -5.15
CA ARG A 338 -6.28 18.48 -5.91
C ARG A 338 -7.24 17.36 -5.52
N GLN A 339 -6.71 16.18 -5.25
CA GLN A 339 -7.51 14.98 -4.98
C GLN A 339 -7.86 14.78 -3.50
N SER A 340 -7.15 15.45 -2.61
CA SER A 340 -7.44 15.41 -1.18
C SER A 340 -8.84 15.92 -0.88
N LEU A 341 -9.52 15.28 0.08
CA LEU A 341 -10.78 15.75 0.66
C LEU A 341 -10.53 16.84 1.72
N ASP A 342 -9.36 16.85 2.33
CA ASP A 342 -8.88 17.84 3.29
C ASP A 342 -7.43 18.21 2.96
N PRO A 343 -7.21 19.20 2.07
CA PRO A 343 -5.88 19.65 1.67
C PRO A 343 -5.06 20.26 2.82
N GLU A 344 -5.72 20.86 3.83
CA GLU A 344 -5.03 21.44 4.99
C GLU A 344 -4.40 20.33 5.85
N ASP A 345 -5.16 19.27 6.15
CA ASP A 345 -4.66 18.10 6.85
C ASP A 345 -3.53 17.41 6.06
N LEU A 346 -3.71 17.25 4.74
CA LEU A 346 -2.67 16.68 3.87
C LEU A 346 -1.37 17.49 3.96
N SER A 347 -1.45 18.81 3.83
CA SER A 347 -0.29 19.72 3.91
C SER A 347 0.40 19.64 5.29
N LEU A 348 -0.38 19.60 6.36
CA LEU A 348 0.14 19.48 7.73
C LEU A 348 0.90 18.17 7.94
N LYS A 349 0.34 17.05 7.48
CA LYS A 349 0.96 15.73 7.56
C LYS A 349 2.25 15.68 6.72
N LEU A 350 2.24 16.23 5.50
CA LEU A 350 3.43 16.30 4.65
C LEU A 350 4.55 17.10 5.30
N ARG A 351 4.29 18.32 5.79
CA ARG A 351 5.30 19.15 6.46
C ARG A 351 5.88 18.48 7.71
N LYS A 352 5.06 17.76 8.46
CA LYS A 352 5.51 17.04 9.65
C LYS A 352 6.39 15.84 9.33
N MET A 353 6.07 15.10 8.27
CA MET A 353 6.73 13.84 7.93
C MET A 353 7.86 14.01 6.92
N PHE A 354 7.73 14.97 5.99
CA PHE A 354 8.61 15.18 4.85
C PHE A 354 8.75 16.67 4.56
N PRO A 355 9.50 17.45 5.38
CA PRO A 355 9.58 18.91 5.25
C PRO A 355 10.05 19.39 3.87
N ASP A 356 10.88 18.60 3.20
CA ASP A 356 11.54 18.98 1.93
C ASP A 356 10.86 18.37 0.67
N ILE A 357 9.71 17.72 0.81
CA ILE A 357 9.10 16.95 -0.29
C ILE A 357 8.58 17.85 -1.44
N GLU A 358 8.24 19.12 -1.13
CA GLU A 358 7.79 20.09 -2.14
C GLU A 358 8.92 20.42 -3.14
N GLU A 359 10.20 20.35 -2.71
CA GLU A 359 11.37 20.72 -3.51
C GLU A 359 12.03 19.51 -4.19
N GLN A 360 11.97 18.33 -3.62
CA GLN A 360 12.80 17.18 -4.04
C GLN A 360 12.07 16.14 -4.89
N GLY A 361 10.72 16.12 -4.91
CA GLY A 361 9.97 15.03 -5.56
C GLY A 361 10.32 13.65 -4.95
N GLY A 362 9.38 12.77 -4.83
CA GLY A 362 9.60 11.49 -4.15
C GLY A 362 10.70 10.62 -4.77
N ALA A 363 11.46 9.94 -3.93
CA ALA A 363 12.49 8.97 -4.30
C ALA A 363 12.62 7.86 -3.23
N ALA A 364 11.52 7.26 -2.80
CA ALA A 364 11.60 6.09 -1.94
C ALA A 364 11.43 4.80 -2.77
N ASN A 365 12.43 3.88 -2.70
CA ASN A 365 12.28 2.53 -3.21
C ASN A 365 11.32 1.75 -2.30
N MET A 366 10.04 1.76 -2.65
CA MET A 366 8.98 1.04 -1.96
C MET A 366 8.50 -0.12 -2.83
N SER A 367 8.06 -1.21 -2.22
CA SER A 367 7.55 -2.39 -2.92
C SER A 367 6.14 -2.15 -3.47
N SER A 368 5.35 -1.33 -2.79
CA SER A 368 4.01 -0.93 -3.22
C SER A 368 3.85 0.59 -3.12
N PRO A 369 3.58 1.29 -4.23
CA PRO A 369 3.44 2.74 -4.23
C PRO A 369 2.23 3.24 -3.43
N ASN A 370 1.32 2.36 -3.06
CA ASN A 370 0.03 2.67 -2.46
C ASN A 370 -0.12 2.18 -1.01
N ASP A 371 0.98 1.72 -0.38
CA ASP A 371 0.96 1.21 0.99
C ASP A 371 1.64 2.20 1.95
N PHE A 372 0.83 2.95 2.71
CA PHE A 372 1.33 3.90 3.69
C PHE A 372 2.02 3.24 4.88
N SER A 373 1.77 1.95 5.16
CA SER A 373 2.42 1.24 6.25
C SER A 373 3.94 1.11 6.03
N GLU A 374 4.38 0.95 4.79
CA GLU A 374 5.80 0.92 4.43
C GLU A 374 6.50 2.25 4.75
N ILE A 375 5.82 3.38 4.57
CA ILE A 375 6.36 4.71 4.92
C ILE A 375 6.60 4.82 6.42
N LEU A 376 5.66 4.35 7.24
CA LEU A 376 5.82 4.37 8.69
C LEU A 376 6.97 3.46 9.15
N GLU A 377 7.12 2.29 8.56
CA GLU A 377 8.24 1.40 8.84
C GLU A 377 9.58 2.06 8.49
N LEU A 378 9.71 2.66 7.30
CA LEU A 378 10.91 3.39 6.89
C LEU A 378 11.24 4.55 7.84
N GLN A 379 10.25 5.30 8.30
CA GLN A 379 10.46 6.37 9.27
C GLN A 379 10.93 5.83 10.64
N GLN A 380 10.39 4.71 11.10
CA GLN A 380 10.85 4.07 12.33
C GLN A 380 12.29 3.58 12.20
N TYR A 381 12.66 2.94 11.08
CA TYR A 381 14.04 2.53 10.81
C TYR A 381 14.98 3.72 10.76
N ARG A 382 14.61 4.82 10.10
CA ARG A 382 15.39 6.04 10.02
C ARG A 382 15.63 6.64 11.41
N LYS A 383 14.60 6.74 12.23
CA LYS A 383 14.70 7.23 13.62
C LYS A 383 15.61 6.34 14.47
N LEU A 384 15.48 5.02 14.38
CA LEU A 384 16.36 4.08 15.09
C LEU A 384 17.81 4.21 14.62
N TYR A 385 18.03 4.41 13.33
CA TYR A 385 19.37 4.62 12.78
C TYR A 385 19.99 5.93 13.28
N GLU A 386 19.24 7.04 13.28
CA GLU A 386 19.67 8.33 13.80
C GLU A 386 20.01 8.23 15.31
N GLU A 387 19.17 7.55 16.10
CA GLU A 387 19.46 7.31 17.54
C GLU A 387 20.71 6.44 17.75
N GLN A 388 20.95 5.44 16.91
CA GLN A 388 22.16 4.62 16.96
C GLN A 388 23.40 5.44 16.59
N GLU A 389 23.31 6.28 15.57
CA GLU A 389 24.41 7.13 15.12
C GLU A 389 24.78 8.14 16.23
N GLU A 390 23.81 8.75 16.91
CA GLU A 390 24.02 9.66 18.01
C GLU A 390 24.65 8.95 19.23
N ARG A 391 24.20 7.74 19.55
CA ARG A 391 24.83 6.89 20.58
C ARG A 391 26.28 6.51 20.22
N HIS A 392 26.55 6.22 18.96
CA HIS A 392 27.90 5.94 18.49
C HIS A 392 28.81 7.16 18.59
N LYS A 393 28.32 8.33 18.22
CA LYS A 393 29.04 9.60 18.32
C LYS A 393 29.37 9.96 19.78
N THR A 394 28.42 9.77 20.68
CA THR A 394 28.62 9.98 22.12
C THR A 394 29.69 9.02 22.67
N ARG A 395 29.63 7.73 22.30
CA ARG A 395 30.65 6.75 22.71
C ARG A 395 32.04 7.04 22.14
N LEU A 396 32.11 7.58 20.92
CA LEU A 396 33.39 8.00 20.32
C LEU A 396 34.00 9.16 21.11
N THR A 397 33.23 10.20 21.42
CA THR A 397 33.68 11.35 22.22
C THR A 397 34.11 10.93 23.62
N GLU A 398 33.41 10.02 24.30
CA GLU A 398 33.81 9.47 25.60
C GLU A 398 35.14 8.69 25.49
N LYS A 399 35.31 7.88 24.45
CA LYS A 399 36.57 7.15 24.24
C LYS A 399 37.74 8.08 23.90
N GLU A 400 37.53 9.11 23.10
CA GLU A 400 38.54 10.11 22.78
C GLU A 400 38.99 10.85 24.04
N SER A 401 38.05 11.29 24.88
CA SER A 401 38.35 11.91 26.19
C SER A 401 39.14 10.96 27.07
N ARG A 402 38.79 9.69 27.12
CA ARG A 402 39.50 8.68 27.92
C ARG A 402 40.91 8.40 27.40
N ILE A 403 41.09 8.40 26.07
CA ILE A 403 42.42 8.26 25.46
C ILE A 403 43.29 9.44 25.79
N GLU A 404 42.75 10.64 25.82
CA GLU A 404 43.51 11.85 26.18
C GLU A 404 43.92 11.88 27.66
N GLU A 405 43.04 11.45 28.57
CA GLU A 405 43.32 11.25 29.98
C GLU A 405 44.45 10.22 30.22
N LEU A 406 44.35 9.07 29.50
CA LEU A 406 45.37 8.05 29.58
C LEU A 406 46.73 8.50 29.01
N ARG A 407 46.73 9.31 27.96
CA ARG A 407 47.96 9.90 27.38
C ARG A 407 48.62 10.87 28.34
N ARG A 408 47.84 11.73 29.06
CA ARG A 408 48.37 12.61 30.12
C ARG A 408 49.00 11.80 31.25
N GLY A 409 48.29 10.77 31.74
CA GLY A 409 48.82 9.90 32.78
C GLY A 409 50.08 9.12 32.38
N LEU A 410 50.18 8.76 31.10
CA LEU A 410 51.42 8.14 30.56
C LEU A 410 52.59 9.13 30.55
N ALA A 411 52.35 10.35 30.07
CA ALA A 411 53.41 11.39 30.04
C ALA A 411 53.92 11.73 31.45
N GLU A 412 53.04 11.87 32.43
CA GLU A 412 53.40 12.09 33.84
C GLU A 412 54.24 10.94 34.41
N ARG A 413 53.90 9.69 34.07
CA ARG A 413 54.69 8.54 34.52
C ARG A 413 56.07 8.40 33.80
N GLU A 414 56.09 8.78 32.51
CA GLU A 414 57.36 8.82 31.77
C GLU A 414 58.33 9.85 32.36
N GLU A 415 57.83 11.03 32.75
CA GLU A 415 58.58 12.06 33.45
C GLU A 415 59.12 11.56 34.82
N GLN A 416 58.24 10.92 35.61
CA GLN A 416 58.68 10.28 36.89
C GLN A 416 59.72 9.21 36.70
N ILE A 417 59.58 8.38 35.67
CA ILE A 417 60.61 7.35 35.35
C ILE A 417 61.95 8.01 34.98
N GLN A 418 61.89 9.10 34.21
CA GLN A 418 63.09 9.80 33.79
C GLN A 418 63.80 10.46 35.00
N GLU A 419 63.06 11.07 35.95
CA GLU A 419 63.58 11.60 37.18
C GLU A 419 64.20 10.51 38.08
N LEU A 420 63.50 9.36 38.23
CA LEU A 420 64.01 8.23 39.01
C LEU A 420 65.27 7.63 38.37
N ARG A 421 65.36 7.56 37.06
CA ARG A 421 66.56 7.11 36.33
C ARG A 421 67.76 8.06 36.55
N SER A 422 67.50 9.40 36.53
CA SER A 422 68.54 10.38 36.83
C SER A 422 69.06 10.21 38.26
N ARG A 423 68.16 10.16 39.24
CA ARG A 423 68.54 9.92 40.65
C ARG A 423 69.31 8.60 40.86
N ALA A 424 68.88 7.51 40.18
CA ALA A 424 69.57 6.24 40.25
C ALA A 424 71.00 6.31 39.63
N SER A 425 71.15 7.08 38.53
CA SER A 425 72.46 7.34 37.93
C SER A 425 73.37 8.14 38.87
N ASP A 426 72.84 9.19 39.52
CA ASP A 426 73.60 10.00 40.47
C ASP A 426 74.02 9.17 41.67
N HIS A 427 73.11 8.38 42.25
CA HIS A 427 73.48 7.43 43.32
C HIS A 427 74.52 6.39 42.90
N SER A 428 74.42 5.89 41.68
CA SER A 428 75.43 4.94 41.16
C SER A 428 76.82 5.57 41.07
N GLN A 429 76.87 6.83 40.62
CA GLN A 429 78.14 7.57 40.55
C GLN A 429 78.73 7.85 41.96
N GLU A 430 77.84 8.18 42.90
CA GLU A 430 78.26 8.39 44.30
C GLU A 430 78.77 7.10 44.96
N MET A 431 78.06 6.00 44.73
CA MET A 431 78.50 4.65 45.16
C MET A 431 79.86 4.27 44.56
N ASP A 432 80.07 4.57 43.30
CA ASP A 432 81.35 4.27 42.63
C ASP A 432 82.46 5.15 43.21
N LYS A 433 82.25 6.42 43.54
CA LYS A 433 83.18 7.30 44.25
C LYS A 433 83.50 6.75 45.65
N LEU A 434 82.54 6.40 46.43
CA LEU A 434 82.70 5.81 47.76
C LEU A 434 83.45 4.49 47.71
N ARG A 435 83.20 3.67 46.75
CA ARG A 435 83.88 2.39 46.49
C ARG A 435 85.32 2.58 46.12
N ASN A 436 85.63 3.63 45.36
CA ASN A 436 87.00 3.98 45.02
C ASN A 436 87.74 4.55 46.24
N GLU A 437 87.12 5.44 47.02
CA GLU A 437 87.71 5.94 48.26
C GLU A 437 87.96 4.83 49.29
N TYR A 438 86.96 3.95 49.48
CA TYR A 438 87.10 2.79 50.36
C TYR A 438 88.30 1.88 49.90
N SER A 439 88.42 1.63 48.60
CA SER A 439 89.52 0.84 48.03
C SER A 439 90.83 1.49 48.21
N ARG A 440 90.94 2.84 48.17
CA ARG A 440 92.10 3.63 48.41
C ARG A 440 92.55 3.54 49.90
N MET A 441 91.58 3.81 50.83
CA MET A 441 91.81 3.71 52.25
C MET A 441 92.25 2.28 52.65
N LYS A 442 91.62 1.25 52.06
CA LYS A 442 91.99 -0.14 52.33
C LYS A 442 93.44 -0.44 51.90
N ARG A 443 93.90 0.10 50.76
CA ARG A 443 95.32 -0.04 50.28
C ARG A 443 96.25 0.74 51.26
N GLU A 444 95.90 1.97 51.56
CA GLU A 444 96.76 2.77 52.49
C GLU A 444 96.84 2.11 53.88
N SER A 445 95.73 1.53 54.39
CA SER A 445 95.75 0.77 55.62
C SER A 445 96.58 -0.50 55.52
N GLN A 446 96.47 -1.24 54.40
CA GLN A 446 97.32 -2.44 54.19
C GLN A 446 98.80 -2.10 54.11
N ASP A 447 99.18 -1.03 53.38
CA ASP A 447 100.53 -0.53 53.34
C ASP A 447 101.08 -0.15 54.71
N LYS A 448 100.23 0.46 55.56
CA LYS A 448 100.61 0.76 56.96
C LYS A 448 100.82 -0.54 57.75
N VAL A 449 99.94 -1.51 57.64
CA VAL A 449 100.07 -2.80 58.30
C VAL A 449 101.33 -3.54 57.81
N ASP A 450 101.64 -3.52 56.53
CA ASP A 450 102.85 -4.18 55.93
C ASP A 450 104.07 -3.48 56.41
N LYS A 451 104.15 -2.13 56.46
CA LYS A 451 105.27 -1.38 57.01
C LYS A 451 105.46 -1.61 58.52
N LEU A 452 104.38 -1.70 59.28
CA LEU A 452 104.46 -2.04 60.74
C LEU A 452 104.94 -3.47 60.92
N SER A 453 104.51 -4.41 60.07
CA SER A 453 104.97 -5.82 60.08
C SER A 453 106.45 -5.93 59.79
N GLU A 454 106.93 -5.19 58.76
CA GLU A 454 108.34 -5.12 58.45
C GLU A 454 109.15 -4.53 59.63
N ARG A 455 108.65 -3.44 60.23
CA ARG A 455 109.33 -2.82 61.37
C ARG A 455 109.36 -3.73 62.59
N ILE A 456 108.28 -4.48 62.81
CA ILE A 456 108.30 -5.51 63.89
C ILE A 456 109.31 -6.60 63.58
N LYS A 457 109.42 -7.06 62.32
CA LYS A 457 110.41 -8.01 61.94
C LYS A 457 111.87 -7.50 62.13
N GLU A 458 112.10 -6.23 61.73
CA GLU A 458 113.42 -5.58 61.99
C GLU A 458 113.74 -5.48 63.50
N LEU A 459 112.73 -5.05 64.29
CA LEU A 459 112.90 -4.98 65.72
C LEU A 459 113.14 -6.36 66.38
N ASN A 460 112.40 -7.36 65.95
CA ASN A 460 112.60 -8.74 66.42
C ASN A 460 114.01 -9.30 66.00
N GLN A 461 114.51 -8.96 64.79
CA GLN A 461 115.87 -9.33 64.36
C GLN A 461 116.95 -8.63 65.19
N ARG A 462 116.77 -7.33 65.56
CA ARG A 462 117.65 -6.61 66.44
C ARG A 462 117.64 -7.17 67.87
N LEU A 463 116.48 -7.52 68.36
CA LEU A 463 116.35 -8.16 69.66
C LEU A 463 117.05 -9.53 69.74
N MET A 464 116.99 -10.28 68.60
CA MET A 464 117.70 -11.55 68.54
C MET A 464 119.19 -11.43 68.27
N SER A 465 119.72 -10.29 67.82
CA SER A 465 121.16 -10.01 67.64
C SER A 465 121.80 -9.36 68.92
N GLU A 466 121.02 -8.95 69.92
CA GLU A 466 121.50 -8.39 71.17
C GLU A 466 121.42 -9.37 72.39
N ALA A 467 120.84 -10.58 72.17
CA ALA A 467 120.81 -11.70 73.08
C ALA A 467 121.84 -12.74 72.73
#